data_c26755c4caaeb385824bb0aaefc04579
#
_entry.id   c26755c4caaeb385824bb0aaefc04579
#
_cell.length_a   1.000
_cell.length_b   1.000
_cell.length_c   1.000
_cell.angle_alpha   90.00
_cell.angle_beta   90.00
_cell.angle_gamma   90.00
#
_symmetry.space_group_name_H-M   'P 1'
#
loop_
_entity.id
_entity.type
_entity.pdbx_description
1 polymer ?
#
loop_
_entity_poly.entity_id
_entity_poly.type
_entity_poly.pdbx_seq_one_letter_code
_entity_poly.pdbx_strand_id
1 'polypeptide(L)'
;MEFPGQSAAGGSGAGWWALLIGVLALLGAVLLILRPPHLLLASPFDREERAPSVSASPAVFGHSGEVRVQLVLPGESFQFPLEVRGDPGALSYAWVRALDSAVVTPSLPLAGAEVVAPGFPGFYRLDVEQESGHRIVDSVLVAVMVPYASKIGQSINGYRIGNYAPGADGEPAALPRGFVEVTPETVELAVSKHMRLADFVTHDEQGDQWPKYVAFDTRVLDKVELVLAYVGAFRGGRNNAVTVDVHSGFRTPVYNRRVPRSARDSRHQFGDAADLAIDADGDGRVTYRDGMLVALQVEQVERDYPQYVGGLGIYGNRNGVPYVHIDVRGKRARWKG
;
A
#
# COMPACT_ATOMS: atom_id res chain seq x y z
N MET A 1 77.57 -20.39 26.10
CA MET A 1 78.59 -19.73 25.24
C MET A 1 77.86 -18.57 24.62
N GLU A 2 77.91 -17.52 25.27
CA GLU A 2 78.70 -16.29 25.03
C GLU A 2 78.15 -15.40 23.92
N PHE A 3 77.72 -14.27 24.42
CA PHE A 3 77.60 -12.97 23.75
C PHE A 3 78.94 -12.55 23.12
N PRO A 4 79.10 -11.44 22.36
CA PRO A 4 78.51 -10.09 22.46
C PRO A 4 78.16 -9.50 21.04
N GLY A 5 77.62 -8.35 20.82
CA GLY A 5 77.64 -7.04 21.44
C GLY A 5 77.62 -5.95 20.41
N GLN A 6 77.15 -4.78 20.83
CA GLN A 6 77.34 -3.40 20.27
C GLN A 6 76.37 -2.94 19.17
N SER A 7 75.48 -2.02 19.46
CA SER A 7 75.63 -0.57 19.76
C SER A 7 75.95 0.30 18.54
N ALA A 8 75.03 1.18 18.20
CA ALA A 8 75.19 2.63 17.97
C ALA A 8 73.92 3.19 17.33
N ALA A 9 73.20 4.02 18.03
CA ALA A 9 73.22 5.49 18.02
C ALA A 9 72.80 6.05 16.63
N GLY A 10 71.70 6.67 16.55
CA GLY A 10 71.36 8.00 16.93
C GLY A 10 70.64 8.68 15.77
N GLY A 11 69.78 9.57 16.05
CA GLY A 11 69.41 10.58 15.06
C GLY A 11 67.92 10.94 15.07
N SER A 12 67.57 11.79 15.98
CA SER A 12 66.43 12.64 16.11
C SER A 12 65.89 13.20 14.78
N GLY A 13 64.86 12.60 14.24
CA GLY A 13 64.03 13.14 13.17
C GLY A 13 62.66 13.69 13.60
N ALA A 14 62.32 13.56 14.91
CA ALA A 14 60.99 13.89 15.40
C ALA A 14 60.75 15.41 15.61
N GLY A 15 61.75 16.22 15.63
CA GLY A 15 61.62 17.66 15.89
C GLY A 15 61.10 18.51 14.76
N TRP A 16 61.40 18.12 13.55
CA TRP A 16 61.04 18.91 12.33
C TRP A 16 59.59 18.72 11.89
N TRP A 17 59.01 17.54 12.11
CA TRP A 17 57.62 17.27 11.78
C TRP A 17 56.64 17.94 12.75
N ALA A 18 56.99 18.09 14.00
CA ALA A 18 56.20 18.82 15.00
C ALA A 18 56.11 20.32 14.70
N LEU A 19 57.21 20.92 14.14
CA LEU A 19 57.26 22.32 13.72
C LEU A 19 56.44 22.57 12.47
N LEU A 20 56.43 21.65 11.51
CA LEU A 20 55.66 21.75 10.26
C LEU A 20 54.17 21.63 10.51
N ILE A 21 53.75 20.74 11.40
CA ILE A 21 52.32 20.58 11.77
C ILE A 21 51.84 21.80 12.55
N GLY A 22 52.65 22.35 13.44
CA GLY A 22 52.33 23.57 14.19
C GLY A 22 52.16 24.81 13.29
N VAL A 23 53.00 24.97 12.29
CA VAL A 23 52.94 26.10 11.32
C VAL A 23 51.71 25.94 10.39
N LEU A 24 51.37 24.73 9.94
CA LEU A 24 50.18 24.48 9.16
C LEU A 24 48.88 24.70 9.94
N ALA A 25 48.85 24.34 11.22
CA ALA A 25 47.71 24.60 12.10
C ALA A 25 47.53 26.10 12.38
N LEU A 26 48.62 26.85 12.58
CA LEU A 26 48.58 28.31 12.75
C LEU A 26 48.14 29.05 11.44
N LEU A 27 48.60 28.60 10.28
CA LEU A 27 48.17 29.16 9.00
C LEU A 27 46.69 28.85 8.72
N GLY A 28 46.22 27.67 9.11
CA GLY A 28 44.80 27.32 9.01
C GLY A 28 43.90 28.18 9.93
N ALA A 29 44.37 28.43 11.16
CA ALA A 29 43.65 29.28 12.12
C ALA A 29 43.64 30.76 11.69
N VAL A 30 44.76 31.28 11.14
CA VAL A 30 44.83 32.66 10.61
C VAL A 30 43.95 32.86 9.39
N LEU A 31 43.83 31.86 8.53
CA LEU A 31 42.89 31.90 7.38
C LEU A 31 41.42 31.86 7.79
N LEU A 32 41.10 31.22 8.93
CA LEU A 32 39.73 31.25 9.49
C LEU A 32 39.37 32.58 10.14
N ILE A 33 40.36 33.26 10.73
CA ILE A 33 40.18 34.56 11.41
C ILE A 33 40.10 35.74 10.43
N LEU A 34 40.68 35.58 9.24
CA LEU A 34 40.67 36.61 8.17
C LEU A 34 39.49 36.49 7.19
N ARG A 35 38.53 35.59 7.42
CA ARG A 35 37.29 35.62 6.65
C ARG A 35 36.44 36.80 7.11
N PRO A 36 36.09 37.73 6.21
CA PRO A 36 35.28 38.87 6.57
C PRO A 36 33.91 38.38 7.08
N PRO A 37 33.36 38.93 8.18
CA PRO A 37 32.12 38.47 8.81
C PRO A 37 30.89 38.55 7.92
N HIS A 38 30.95 39.22 6.75
CA HIS A 38 29.85 39.28 5.79
C HIS A 38 29.68 38.02 4.94
N LEU A 39 30.63 37.07 5.01
CA LEU A 39 30.49 35.78 4.31
C LEU A 39 29.74 34.71 5.13
N LEU A 40 29.35 35.06 6.39
CA LEU A 40 28.58 34.16 7.28
C LEU A 40 27.15 34.62 7.51
N LEU A 41 26.76 35.78 6.97
CA LEU A 41 25.37 36.16 6.92
C LEU A 41 24.79 35.55 5.66
N ALA A 42 24.15 34.41 5.78
CA ALA A 42 23.15 34.01 4.80
C ALA A 42 22.23 35.20 4.61
N SER A 43 22.14 35.74 3.40
CA SER A 43 21.25 36.85 3.08
C SER A 43 19.86 36.48 3.55
N PRO A 44 19.18 37.33 4.36
CA PRO A 44 17.79 37.10 4.70
C PRO A 44 16.86 37.11 3.46
N PHE A 45 17.42 37.41 2.28
CA PHE A 45 16.73 37.42 0.99
C PHE A 45 16.98 36.17 0.15
N ASP A 46 17.87 35.23 0.56
CA ASP A 46 18.06 33.94 -0.10
C ASP A 46 17.12 32.84 0.46
N ARG A 47 15.99 33.18 1.04
CA ARG A 47 14.83 32.32 0.93
C ARG A 47 14.33 32.48 -0.50
N GLU A 48 14.90 31.72 -1.44
CA GLU A 48 14.11 31.28 -2.56
C GLU A 48 12.84 30.66 -1.94
N GLU A 49 11.74 31.41 -1.98
CA GLU A 49 10.42 30.87 -1.76
C GLU A 49 10.26 29.80 -2.84
N ARG A 50 10.71 28.58 -2.53
CA ARG A 50 10.49 27.46 -3.44
C ARG A 50 9.01 27.37 -3.63
N ALA A 51 8.57 27.52 -4.87
CA ALA A 51 7.18 27.32 -5.24
C ALA A 51 6.65 26.05 -4.53
N PRO A 52 5.46 26.09 -3.94
CA PRO A 52 4.90 24.96 -3.24
C PRO A 52 4.89 23.75 -4.14
N SER A 53 5.32 22.63 -3.65
CA SER A 53 5.36 21.38 -4.41
C SER A 53 4.64 20.27 -3.63
N VAL A 54 3.97 19.40 -4.38
CA VAL A 54 3.20 18.29 -3.84
C VAL A 54 3.82 17.00 -4.33
N SER A 55 4.01 16.04 -3.43
CA SER A 55 4.37 14.68 -3.78
C SER A 55 3.46 13.70 -3.04
N ALA A 56 3.07 12.60 -3.69
CA ALA A 56 2.37 11.53 -3.01
C ALA A 56 3.35 10.75 -2.12
N SER A 57 2.94 10.43 -0.90
CA SER A 57 3.68 9.57 0.00
C SER A 57 3.09 8.16 -0.03
N PRO A 58 3.68 7.21 -0.77
CA PRO A 58 3.18 5.82 -0.86
C PRO A 58 3.15 5.10 0.49
N ALA A 59 3.96 5.53 1.45
CA ALA A 59 4.07 4.92 2.77
C ALA A 59 2.79 5.01 3.62
N VAL A 60 1.79 5.78 3.20
CA VAL A 60 0.55 6.01 3.97
C VAL A 60 -0.50 4.91 3.76
N PHE A 61 -0.40 4.12 2.67
CA PHE A 61 -1.39 3.08 2.35
C PHE A 61 -1.06 1.71 2.93
N GLY A 62 -0.22 1.63 3.93
CA GLY A 62 0.20 0.38 4.54
C GLY A 62 1.72 0.21 4.53
N HIS A 63 2.18 -1.00 4.83
CA HIS A 63 3.60 -1.29 5.01
C HIS A 63 4.29 -1.80 3.75
N SER A 64 3.53 -2.29 2.77
CA SER A 64 4.07 -2.73 1.48
C SER A 64 4.48 -1.57 0.58
N GLY A 65 3.83 -0.41 0.72
CA GLY A 65 3.98 0.72 -0.20
C GLY A 65 3.37 0.48 -1.59
N GLU A 66 2.64 -0.63 -1.78
CA GLU A 66 2.14 -1.08 -3.09
C GLU A 66 0.61 -0.96 -3.22
N VAL A 67 -0.11 -0.64 -2.15
CA VAL A 67 -1.54 -0.33 -2.20
C VAL A 67 -1.73 1.03 -2.85
N ARG A 68 -2.69 1.13 -3.78
CA ARG A 68 -2.90 2.32 -4.63
C ARG A 68 -4.29 2.90 -4.54
N VAL A 69 -5.13 2.37 -3.66
CA VAL A 69 -6.52 2.79 -3.53
C VAL A 69 -6.86 3.22 -2.11
N GLN A 70 -7.57 4.35 -2.01
CA GLN A 70 -8.21 4.82 -0.78
C GLN A 70 -9.73 4.65 -0.92
N LEU A 71 -10.35 4.03 0.09
CA LEU A 71 -11.79 3.81 0.15
C LEU A 71 -12.44 4.87 1.03
N VAL A 72 -13.39 5.62 0.49
CA VAL A 72 -14.10 6.68 1.20
C VAL A 72 -15.59 6.64 0.90
N LEU A 73 -16.40 7.29 1.75
CA LEU A 73 -17.81 7.54 1.47
C LEU A 73 -18.02 8.90 0.79
N PRO A 74 -19.16 9.12 0.11
CA PRO A 74 -19.47 10.41 -0.49
C PRO A 74 -19.38 11.55 0.52
N GLY A 75 -18.62 12.60 0.19
CA GLY A 75 -18.45 13.79 1.03
C GLY A 75 -17.63 13.59 2.31
N GLU A 76 -16.98 12.45 2.48
CA GLU A 76 -16.14 12.18 3.65
C GLU A 76 -14.87 13.02 3.61
N SER A 77 -14.52 13.66 4.74
CA SER A 77 -13.20 14.28 4.93
C SER A 77 -12.19 13.20 5.31
N PHE A 78 -11.03 13.21 4.68
CA PHE A 78 -9.97 12.23 4.96
C PHE A 78 -8.59 12.81 4.68
N GLN A 79 -7.57 12.20 5.30
CA GLN A 79 -6.18 12.54 5.03
C GLN A 79 -5.74 11.90 3.72
N PHE A 80 -5.44 12.73 2.73
CA PHE A 80 -4.87 12.26 1.48
C PHE A 80 -3.34 12.12 1.65
N PRO A 81 -2.69 11.09 1.10
CA PRO A 81 -1.27 10.83 1.31
C PRO A 81 -0.39 11.80 0.50
N LEU A 82 -0.46 13.07 0.84
CA LEU A 82 0.36 14.13 0.25
C LEU A 82 1.41 14.63 1.22
N GLU A 83 2.61 14.82 0.71
CA GLU A 83 3.61 15.70 1.30
C GLU A 83 3.55 17.04 0.57
N VAL A 84 3.16 18.07 1.29
CA VAL A 84 3.13 19.46 0.81
C VAL A 84 4.39 20.15 1.29
N ARG A 85 5.16 20.73 0.37
CA ARG A 85 6.34 21.56 0.68
C ARG A 85 6.06 22.99 0.22
N GLY A 86 6.33 23.96 1.08
CA GLY A 86 6.04 25.38 0.86
C GLY A 86 4.77 25.81 1.56
N ASP A 87 4.18 26.92 1.12
CA ASP A 87 2.93 27.46 1.70
C ASP A 87 1.72 26.66 1.14
N PRO A 88 1.03 25.86 1.97
CA PRO A 88 -0.17 25.16 1.50
C PRO A 88 -1.32 26.11 1.13
N GLY A 89 -1.32 27.35 1.65
CA GLY A 89 -2.33 28.37 1.31
C GLY A 89 -2.29 28.82 -0.15
N ALA A 90 -1.20 28.55 -0.88
CA ALA A 90 -1.06 28.82 -2.29
C ALA A 90 -1.51 27.66 -3.20
N LEU A 91 -2.04 26.58 -2.61
CA LEU A 91 -2.48 25.38 -3.34
C LEU A 91 -4.00 25.27 -3.32
N SER A 92 -4.54 24.79 -4.42
CA SER A 92 -5.93 24.36 -4.49
C SER A 92 -6.00 22.95 -5.10
N TYR A 93 -7.12 22.25 -4.91
CA TYR A 93 -7.35 20.95 -5.50
C TYR A 93 -8.73 20.84 -6.11
N ALA A 94 -8.83 20.00 -7.12
CA ALA A 94 -10.09 19.54 -7.67
C ALA A 94 -10.05 18.01 -7.81
N TRP A 95 -11.19 17.39 -7.92
CA TRP A 95 -11.27 15.98 -8.26
C TRP A 95 -11.48 15.81 -9.75
N VAL A 96 -10.73 14.91 -10.33
CA VAL A 96 -10.89 14.45 -11.71
C VAL A 96 -11.30 13.01 -11.74
N ARG A 97 -12.13 12.62 -12.69
CA ARG A 97 -12.52 11.23 -12.91
C ARG A 97 -11.31 10.42 -13.39
N ALA A 98 -11.10 9.24 -12.81
CA ALA A 98 -9.89 8.44 -13.06
C ALA A 98 -9.75 7.93 -14.50
N LEU A 99 -10.87 7.77 -15.24
CA LEU A 99 -10.87 7.20 -16.58
C LEU A 99 -10.56 8.21 -17.69
N ASP A 100 -11.03 9.44 -17.55
CA ASP A 100 -10.97 10.44 -18.64
C ASP A 100 -10.43 11.79 -18.17
N SER A 101 -10.02 11.90 -16.89
CA SER A 101 -9.51 13.12 -16.26
C SER A 101 -10.48 14.32 -16.33
N ALA A 102 -11.78 14.07 -16.54
CA ALA A 102 -12.78 15.13 -16.49
C ALA A 102 -12.91 15.70 -15.08
N VAL A 103 -12.83 17.03 -14.94
CA VAL A 103 -13.02 17.72 -13.67
C VAL A 103 -14.46 17.54 -13.18
N VAL A 104 -14.64 17.08 -11.94
CA VAL A 104 -15.96 16.76 -11.36
C VAL A 104 -16.33 17.62 -10.16
N THR A 105 -15.39 18.36 -9.59
CA THR A 105 -15.65 19.29 -8.49
C THR A 105 -15.07 20.68 -8.81
N PRO A 106 -15.61 21.75 -8.23
CA PRO A 106 -14.93 23.03 -8.23
C PRO A 106 -13.58 22.91 -7.49
N SER A 107 -12.67 23.83 -7.79
CA SER A 107 -11.39 23.96 -7.07
C SER A 107 -11.65 24.42 -5.63
N LEU A 108 -11.01 23.77 -4.67
CA LEU A 108 -11.08 24.03 -3.23
C LEU A 108 -9.67 24.30 -2.69
N PRO A 109 -9.52 25.17 -1.68
CA PRO A 109 -8.23 25.39 -1.04
C PRO A 109 -7.67 24.08 -0.44
N LEU A 110 -6.37 23.83 -0.65
CA LEU A 110 -5.67 22.67 -0.05
C LEU A 110 -5.00 23.11 1.24
N ALA A 111 -5.74 23.02 2.35
CA ALA A 111 -5.22 23.35 3.68
C ALA A 111 -4.51 22.14 4.31
N GLY A 112 -3.31 21.81 3.81
CA GLY A 112 -2.56 20.62 4.24
C GLY A 112 -2.95 19.36 3.45
N ALA A 113 -2.98 18.22 4.10
CA ALA A 113 -3.30 16.93 3.46
C ALA A 113 -4.77 16.49 3.63
N GLU A 114 -5.60 17.28 4.29
CA GLU A 114 -7.02 16.97 4.47
C GLU A 114 -7.81 17.41 3.24
N VAL A 115 -8.60 16.51 2.69
CA VAL A 115 -9.45 16.74 1.52
C VAL A 115 -10.84 16.14 1.74
N VAL A 116 -11.83 16.67 1.01
CA VAL A 116 -13.22 16.19 1.03
C VAL A 116 -13.45 15.35 -0.23
N ALA A 117 -13.94 14.13 -0.07
CA ALA A 117 -14.27 13.24 -1.17
C ALA A 117 -15.40 13.80 -2.06
N PRO A 118 -15.44 13.46 -3.36
CA PRO A 118 -16.60 13.74 -4.20
C PRO A 118 -17.91 13.23 -3.61
N GLY A 119 -19.02 13.91 -3.90
CA GLY A 119 -20.36 13.56 -3.39
C GLY A 119 -21.02 12.36 -4.08
N PHE A 120 -20.39 11.78 -5.10
CA PHE A 120 -20.95 10.68 -5.90
C PHE A 120 -19.99 9.49 -5.94
N PRO A 121 -20.52 8.25 -5.92
CA PRO A 121 -19.72 7.05 -6.12
C PRO A 121 -18.94 7.07 -7.44
N GLY A 122 -17.76 6.47 -7.45
CA GLY A 122 -16.90 6.40 -8.62
C GLY A 122 -15.40 6.41 -8.26
N PHE A 123 -14.56 6.53 -9.27
CA PHE A 123 -13.10 6.53 -9.14
C PHE A 123 -12.52 7.87 -9.54
N TYR A 124 -11.71 8.43 -8.64
CA TYR A 124 -11.20 9.79 -8.78
C TYR A 124 -9.71 9.86 -8.51
N ARG A 125 -9.07 10.90 -9.07
CA ARG A 125 -7.72 11.33 -8.74
C ARG A 125 -7.75 12.76 -8.31
N LEU A 126 -6.79 13.13 -7.46
CA LEU A 126 -6.64 14.50 -7.01
C LEU A 126 -5.83 15.27 -8.08
N ASP A 127 -6.37 16.36 -8.56
CA ASP A 127 -5.67 17.35 -9.37
C ASP A 127 -5.31 18.53 -8.47
N VAL A 128 -4.04 18.81 -8.31
CA VAL A 128 -3.53 19.91 -7.48
C VAL A 128 -3.07 21.04 -8.39
N GLU A 129 -3.66 22.19 -8.18
CA GLU A 129 -3.30 23.45 -8.85
C GLU A 129 -2.22 24.16 -8.03
N GLN A 130 -1.16 24.56 -8.72
CA GLN A 130 -0.02 25.30 -8.20
C GLN A 130 0.31 26.44 -9.19
N GLU A 131 1.18 27.36 -8.80
CA GLU A 131 1.62 28.44 -9.69
C GLU A 131 2.18 27.96 -11.04
N SER A 132 2.81 26.77 -11.04
CA SER A 132 3.38 26.14 -12.24
C SER A 132 2.35 25.41 -13.11
N GLY A 133 1.07 25.35 -12.71
CA GLY A 133 -0.03 24.66 -13.39
C GLY A 133 -0.65 23.53 -12.58
N HIS A 134 -1.35 22.62 -13.27
CA HIS A 134 -2.06 21.48 -12.68
C HIS A 134 -1.21 20.25 -12.61
N ARG A 135 -1.37 19.46 -11.55
CA ARG A 135 -0.71 18.17 -11.37
C ARG A 135 -1.68 17.11 -10.83
N ILE A 136 -2.00 16.15 -11.67
CA ILE A 136 -2.79 14.98 -11.24
C ILE A 136 -1.89 14.02 -10.45
N VAL A 137 -2.37 13.61 -9.27
CA VAL A 137 -1.71 12.61 -8.41
C VAL A 137 -2.13 11.21 -8.88
N ASP A 138 -1.37 10.64 -9.81
CA ASP A 138 -1.70 9.35 -10.46
C ASP A 138 -1.46 8.12 -9.58
N SER A 139 -0.60 8.24 -8.56
CA SER A 139 -0.21 7.12 -7.69
C SER A 139 -1.32 6.71 -6.70
N VAL A 140 -2.37 7.52 -6.56
CA VAL A 140 -3.46 7.32 -5.62
C VAL A 140 -4.79 7.36 -6.33
N LEU A 141 -5.50 6.24 -6.29
CA LEU A 141 -6.88 6.11 -6.75
C LEU A 141 -7.81 6.29 -5.54
N VAL A 142 -8.78 7.19 -5.63
CA VAL A 142 -9.83 7.33 -4.61
C VAL A 142 -11.09 6.67 -5.14
N ALA A 143 -11.53 5.62 -4.45
CA ALA A 143 -12.79 4.94 -4.71
C ALA A 143 -13.84 5.46 -3.73
N VAL A 144 -14.76 6.29 -4.22
CA VAL A 144 -15.93 6.74 -3.47
C VAL A 144 -16.97 5.64 -3.56
N MET A 145 -17.27 5.03 -2.43
CA MET A 145 -18.14 3.86 -2.32
C MET A 145 -19.62 4.25 -2.36
N VAL A 146 -20.46 3.35 -2.85
CA VAL A 146 -21.91 3.36 -2.57
C VAL A 146 -22.10 2.97 -1.11
N PRO A 147 -22.70 3.83 -0.24
CA PRO A 147 -22.86 3.52 1.17
C PRO A 147 -23.65 2.22 1.39
N TYR A 148 -23.30 1.46 2.41
CA TYR A 148 -24.04 0.23 2.76
C TYR A 148 -25.54 0.51 2.98
N ALA A 149 -25.89 1.66 3.53
CA ALA A 149 -27.27 2.09 3.74
C ALA A 149 -28.10 2.25 2.45
N SER A 150 -27.45 2.35 1.29
CA SER A 150 -28.13 2.39 0.00
C SER A 150 -28.66 1.02 -0.46
N LYS A 151 -28.33 -0.05 0.28
CA LYS A 151 -28.82 -1.40 0.02
C LYS A 151 -30.32 -1.49 0.38
N ILE A 152 -31.16 -1.77 -0.61
CA ILE A 152 -32.62 -1.97 -0.42
C ILE A 152 -32.90 -3.48 -0.42
N GLY A 153 -33.40 -3.99 0.70
CA GLY A 153 -33.61 -5.42 0.86
C GLY A 153 -32.30 -6.20 0.69
N GLN A 154 -32.17 -6.96 -0.39
CA GLN A 154 -30.98 -7.76 -0.68
C GLN A 154 -30.11 -7.17 -1.82
N SER A 155 -30.45 -6.01 -2.39
CA SER A 155 -29.84 -5.52 -3.61
C SER A 155 -29.37 -4.06 -3.52
N ILE A 156 -28.42 -3.72 -4.38
CA ILE A 156 -28.00 -2.34 -4.66
C ILE A 156 -28.19 -2.16 -6.17
N ASN A 157 -29.01 -1.20 -6.58
CA ASN A 157 -29.30 -0.91 -8.00
C ASN A 157 -29.61 -2.16 -8.84
N GLY A 158 -30.37 -3.11 -8.24
CA GLY A 158 -30.70 -4.36 -8.90
C GLY A 158 -29.67 -5.49 -8.74
N TYR A 159 -28.40 -5.20 -8.49
CA TYR A 159 -27.38 -6.21 -8.23
C TYR A 159 -27.58 -6.87 -6.86
N ARG A 160 -27.67 -8.19 -6.83
CA ARG A 160 -28.03 -8.95 -5.65
C ARG A 160 -26.83 -9.24 -4.76
N ILE A 161 -26.72 -8.55 -3.63
CA ILE A 161 -25.72 -8.76 -2.58
C ILE A 161 -26.13 -9.90 -1.65
N GLY A 162 -27.37 -9.88 -1.17
CA GLY A 162 -27.88 -10.77 -0.13
C GLY A 162 -27.80 -10.18 1.27
N ASN A 163 -28.10 -10.99 2.28
CA ASN A 163 -28.04 -10.61 3.67
C ASN A 163 -26.82 -11.23 4.34
N TYR A 164 -26.10 -10.43 5.13
CA TYR A 164 -25.02 -10.90 5.99
C TYR A 164 -25.57 -11.74 7.12
N ALA A 165 -24.91 -12.84 7.43
CA ALA A 165 -25.24 -13.64 8.61
C ALA A 165 -24.72 -12.93 9.87
N PRO A 166 -25.38 -13.10 11.03
CA PRO A 166 -24.78 -12.76 12.31
C PRO A 166 -23.44 -13.49 12.47
N GLY A 167 -22.49 -12.87 13.17
CA GLY A 167 -21.22 -13.51 13.51
C GLY A 167 -21.43 -14.82 14.30
N ALA A 168 -20.42 -15.69 14.30
CA ALA A 168 -20.48 -17.01 14.92
C ALA A 168 -20.80 -16.96 16.42
N ASP A 169 -20.44 -15.86 17.10
CA ASP A 169 -20.63 -15.66 18.52
C ASP A 169 -21.90 -14.83 18.84
N GLY A 170 -22.80 -14.62 17.83
CA GLY A 170 -23.99 -13.78 17.98
C GLY A 170 -23.69 -12.27 17.97
N GLU A 171 -22.42 -11.87 17.92
CA GLU A 171 -22.04 -10.49 17.75
C GLU A 171 -22.37 -10.00 16.33
N PRO A 172 -22.80 -8.74 16.15
CA PRO A 172 -22.97 -8.19 14.83
C PRO A 172 -21.65 -8.25 14.08
N ALA A 173 -21.61 -8.95 12.94
CA ALA A 173 -20.48 -8.86 12.06
C ALA A 173 -20.28 -7.38 11.67
N ALA A 174 -19.03 -6.89 11.68
CA ALA A 174 -18.73 -5.57 11.19
C ALA A 174 -19.08 -5.51 9.69
N LEU A 175 -20.22 -4.91 9.36
CA LEU A 175 -20.68 -4.78 7.97
C LEU A 175 -19.73 -3.87 7.19
N PRO A 176 -19.59 -4.07 5.87
CA PRO A 176 -18.87 -3.13 5.03
C PRO A 176 -19.45 -1.72 5.16
N ARG A 177 -18.62 -0.69 5.19
CA ARG A 177 -19.06 0.72 5.19
C ARG A 177 -19.84 1.08 3.92
N GLY A 178 -19.46 0.45 2.82
CA GLY A 178 -20.02 0.64 1.50
C GLY A 178 -19.48 -0.40 0.53
N PHE A 179 -19.86 -0.24 -0.72
CA PHE A 179 -19.45 -1.09 -1.83
C PHE A 179 -18.85 -0.24 -2.93
N VAL A 180 -17.75 -0.68 -3.49
CA VAL A 180 -17.18 -0.10 -4.69
C VAL A 180 -18.05 -0.53 -5.88
N GLU A 181 -18.51 0.44 -6.65
CA GLU A 181 -19.23 0.19 -7.90
C GLU A 181 -18.22 -0.10 -9.01
N VAL A 182 -18.34 -1.27 -9.64
CA VAL A 182 -17.45 -1.72 -10.69
C VAL A 182 -18.26 -1.83 -11.99
N THR A 183 -17.75 -1.20 -13.03
CA THR A 183 -18.33 -1.24 -14.41
C THR A 183 -17.36 -1.96 -15.35
N PRO A 184 -17.78 -2.30 -16.59
CA PRO A 184 -16.86 -2.86 -17.58
C PRO A 184 -15.64 -1.98 -17.85
N GLU A 185 -15.77 -0.66 -17.73
CA GLU A 185 -14.69 0.30 -17.97
C GLU A 185 -13.72 0.40 -16.78
N THR A 186 -14.17 0.07 -15.56
CA THR A 186 -13.37 0.21 -14.33
C THR A 186 -12.82 -1.10 -13.81
N VAL A 187 -13.32 -2.25 -14.27
CA VAL A 187 -12.98 -3.58 -13.75
C VAL A 187 -11.47 -3.87 -13.75
N GLU A 188 -10.72 -3.29 -14.68
CA GLU A 188 -9.26 -3.46 -14.82
C GLU A 188 -8.44 -2.44 -14.03
N LEU A 189 -9.07 -1.53 -13.27
CA LEU A 189 -8.33 -0.57 -12.45
C LEU A 189 -7.52 -1.29 -11.37
N ALA A 190 -6.23 -0.96 -11.30
CA ALA A 190 -5.33 -1.50 -10.30
C ALA A 190 -5.65 -0.93 -8.91
N VAL A 191 -5.82 -1.81 -7.92
CA VAL A 191 -6.02 -1.46 -6.51
C VAL A 191 -4.74 -1.63 -5.69
N SER A 192 -3.81 -2.44 -6.18
CA SER A 192 -2.44 -2.56 -5.70
C SER A 192 -1.51 -2.90 -6.88
N LYS A 193 -0.25 -3.18 -6.61
CA LYS A 193 0.72 -3.54 -7.65
C LYS A 193 0.33 -4.81 -8.41
N HIS A 194 -0.22 -5.82 -7.71
CA HIS A 194 -0.50 -7.12 -8.29
C HIS A 194 -2.01 -7.45 -8.36
N MET A 195 -2.89 -6.57 -7.87
CA MET A 195 -4.34 -6.82 -7.83
C MET A 195 -5.13 -5.71 -8.49
N ARG A 196 -6.26 -6.10 -9.11
CA ARG A 196 -7.22 -5.24 -9.80
C ARG A 196 -8.61 -5.41 -9.20
N LEU A 197 -9.53 -4.54 -9.57
CA LEU A 197 -10.94 -4.68 -9.17
C LEU A 197 -11.56 -5.99 -9.63
N ALA A 198 -11.16 -6.50 -10.81
CA ALA A 198 -11.59 -7.80 -11.34
C ALA A 198 -11.44 -8.93 -10.32
N ASP A 199 -10.34 -8.93 -9.55
CA ASP A 199 -10.00 -9.96 -8.56
C ASP A 199 -11.00 -10.02 -7.38
N PHE A 200 -11.77 -8.95 -7.18
CA PHE A 200 -12.78 -8.84 -6.14
C PHE A 200 -14.21 -9.00 -6.67
N VAL A 201 -14.41 -9.11 -7.97
CA VAL A 201 -15.74 -9.37 -8.53
C VAL A 201 -16.18 -10.79 -8.22
N THR A 202 -17.40 -10.94 -7.66
CA THR A 202 -17.97 -12.26 -7.40
C THR A 202 -18.26 -13.00 -8.71
N HIS A 203 -17.78 -14.24 -8.82
CA HIS A 203 -18.03 -15.13 -9.97
C HIS A 203 -19.37 -15.86 -9.81
N ASP A 204 -20.47 -15.14 -9.89
CA ASP A 204 -21.83 -15.67 -9.72
C ASP A 204 -22.65 -15.63 -11.02
N GLU A 205 -23.91 -16.06 -10.93
CA GLU A 205 -24.83 -16.08 -12.09
C GLU A 205 -25.24 -14.69 -12.57
N GLN A 206 -24.80 -13.63 -11.89
CA GLN A 206 -25.02 -12.25 -12.31
C GLN A 206 -23.90 -11.77 -13.24
N GLY A 207 -23.23 -12.71 -13.96
CA GLY A 207 -22.08 -12.41 -14.82
C GLY A 207 -22.28 -11.25 -15.76
N ASP A 208 -23.46 -11.19 -16.39
CA ASP A 208 -23.80 -10.17 -17.40
C ASP A 208 -24.42 -8.90 -16.80
N GLN A 209 -24.70 -8.87 -15.48
CA GLN A 209 -25.29 -7.70 -14.84
C GLN A 209 -24.20 -6.70 -14.43
N TRP A 210 -24.31 -5.49 -14.90
CA TRP A 210 -23.50 -4.33 -14.53
C TRP A 210 -24.37 -3.16 -14.08
N PRO A 211 -23.89 -2.29 -13.18
CA PRO A 211 -22.63 -2.40 -12.46
C PRO A 211 -22.65 -3.54 -11.43
N LYS A 212 -21.46 -4.03 -11.06
CA LYS A 212 -21.26 -4.95 -9.94
C LYS A 212 -20.83 -4.17 -8.69
N TYR A 213 -21.06 -4.75 -7.53
CA TYR A 213 -20.74 -4.12 -6.25
C TYR A 213 -19.86 -5.04 -5.43
N VAL A 214 -18.68 -4.56 -5.07
CA VAL A 214 -17.67 -5.32 -4.33
C VAL A 214 -17.29 -4.60 -3.04
N ALA A 215 -17.03 -5.36 -1.99
CA ALA A 215 -16.37 -4.86 -0.79
C ALA A 215 -14.96 -5.40 -0.73
N PHE A 216 -14.01 -4.58 -0.29
CA PHE A 216 -12.69 -5.05 0.10
C PHE A 216 -12.06 -4.15 1.16
N ASP A 217 -11.15 -4.71 1.92
CA ASP A 217 -10.37 -4.01 2.93
C ASP A 217 -8.95 -3.80 2.41
N THR A 218 -8.46 -2.58 2.40
CA THR A 218 -7.11 -2.27 1.93
C THR A 218 -6.02 -2.99 2.71
N ARG A 219 -6.31 -3.43 3.95
CA ARG A 219 -5.38 -4.23 4.76
C ARG A 219 -5.12 -5.62 4.16
N VAL A 220 -6.11 -6.25 3.49
CA VAL A 220 -5.86 -7.53 2.81
C VAL A 220 -4.99 -7.33 1.58
N LEU A 221 -5.17 -6.21 0.84
CA LEU A 221 -4.28 -5.85 -0.26
C LEU A 221 -2.84 -5.74 0.22
N ASP A 222 -2.64 -4.97 1.30
CA ASP A 222 -1.31 -4.71 1.85
C ASP A 222 -0.65 -5.99 2.36
N LYS A 223 -1.41 -6.86 3.06
CA LYS A 223 -0.92 -8.17 3.50
C LYS A 223 -0.50 -9.05 2.32
N VAL A 224 -1.30 -9.10 1.26
CA VAL A 224 -0.97 -9.90 0.06
C VAL A 224 0.30 -9.36 -0.59
N GLU A 225 0.44 -8.05 -0.77
CA GLU A 225 1.65 -7.43 -1.35
C GLU A 225 2.90 -7.71 -0.50
N LEU A 226 2.80 -7.65 0.83
CA LEU A 226 3.88 -8.05 1.74
C LEU A 226 4.26 -9.52 1.56
N VAL A 227 3.27 -10.42 1.49
CA VAL A 227 3.52 -11.85 1.27
C VAL A 227 4.23 -12.09 -0.06
N LEU A 228 3.80 -11.42 -1.14
CA LEU A 228 4.46 -11.51 -2.45
C LEU A 228 5.91 -10.99 -2.40
N ALA A 229 6.16 -9.89 -1.69
CA ALA A 229 7.51 -9.37 -1.49
C ALA A 229 8.40 -10.38 -0.73
N TYR A 230 7.88 -11.02 0.31
CA TYR A 230 8.61 -12.03 1.09
C TYR A 230 8.87 -13.31 0.28
N VAL A 231 7.90 -13.75 -0.55
CA VAL A 231 8.11 -14.85 -1.52
C VAL A 231 9.21 -14.49 -2.52
N GLY A 232 9.19 -13.27 -3.07
CA GLY A 232 10.24 -12.78 -3.97
C GLY A 232 11.63 -12.76 -3.33
N ALA A 233 11.72 -12.30 -2.09
CA ALA A 233 12.97 -12.32 -1.31
C ALA A 233 13.46 -13.76 -1.04
N PHE A 234 12.55 -14.69 -0.71
CA PHE A 234 12.86 -16.10 -0.52
C PHE A 234 13.45 -16.77 -1.76
N ARG A 235 13.00 -16.39 -2.97
CA ARG A 235 13.57 -16.87 -4.25
C ARG A 235 15.03 -16.45 -4.50
N GLY A 236 15.60 -15.57 -3.70
CA GLY A 236 17.02 -15.20 -3.74
C GLY A 236 17.45 -14.43 -4.98
N GLY A 237 16.62 -13.55 -5.52
CA GLY A 237 16.99 -12.61 -6.59
C GLY A 237 17.05 -13.18 -8.01
N ARG A 238 16.81 -14.46 -8.19
CA ARG A 238 16.65 -15.07 -9.52
C ARG A 238 15.19 -15.00 -9.94
N ASN A 239 14.84 -13.97 -10.69
CA ASN A 239 13.47 -13.76 -11.13
C ASN A 239 12.52 -13.38 -9.98
N ASN A 240 12.71 -12.19 -9.39
CA ASN A 240 11.93 -11.67 -8.25
C ASN A 240 10.47 -11.36 -8.60
N ALA A 241 10.08 -11.40 -9.87
CA ALA A 241 8.70 -11.19 -10.28
C ALA A 241 7.86 -12.40 -9.82
N VAL A 242 7.09 -12.19 -8.77
CA VAL A 242 6.11 -13.16 -8.28
C VAL A 242 4.79 -12.85 -8.93
N THR A 243 4.24 -13.81 -9.68
CA THR A 243 2.88 -13.71 -10.19
C THR A 243 1.90 -14.29 -9.18
N VAL A 244 0.72 -13.70 -9.10
CA VAL A 244 -0.39 -14.19 -8.29
C VAL A 244 -1.63 -14.32 -9.16
N ASP A 245 -2.34 -15.40 -9.00
CA ASP A 245 -3.69 -15.60 -9.53
C ASP A 245 -4.68 -15.55 -8.36
N VAL A 246 -5.62 -14.60 -8.39
CA VAL A 246 -6.61 -14.42 -7.33
C VAL A 246 -7.86 -15.22 -7.71
N HIS A 247 -8.03 -16.37 -7.10
CA HIS A 247 -9.18 -17.23 -7.34
C HIS A 247 -10.48 -16.65 -6.79
N SER A 248 -10.39 -15.88 -5.70
CA SER A 248 -11.56 -15.25 -5.09
C SER A 248 -11.12 -14.15 -4.12
N GLY A 249 -11.59 -12.93 -4.34
CA GLY A 249 -11.56 -11.85 -3.37
C GLY A 249 -12.91 -11.76 -2.64
N PHE A 250 -13.75 -10.80 -3.00
CA PHE A 250 -15.07 -10.63 -2.40
C PHE A 250 -16.07 -11.68 -2.91
N ARG A 251 -16.94 -12.14 -2.02
CA ARG A 251 -18.09 -12.99 -2.34
C ARG A 251 -19.35 -12.36 -1.78
N THR A 252 -20.34 -12.12 -2.63
CA THR A 252 -21.64 -11.70 -2.13
C THR A 252 -22.18 -12.72 -1.11
N PRO A 253 -22.86 -12.30 -0.04
CA PRO A 253 -23.51 -13.22 0.89
C PRO A 253 -24.45 -14.23 0.20
N VAL A 254 -25.10 -13.83 -0.90
CA VAL A 254 -25.97 -14.73 -1.64
C VAL A 254 -25.17 -15.82 -2.37
N TYR A 255 -24.05 -15.48 -2.95
CA TYR A 255 -23.17 -16.43 -3.63
C TYR A 255 -22.46 -17.34 -2.62
N ASN A 256 -21.95 -16.78 -1.50
CA ASN A 256 -21.25 -17.55 -0.47
C ASN A 256 -22.09 -18.73 0.05
N ARG A 257 -23.41 -18.59 0.16
CA ARG A 257 -24.30 -19.69 0.57
C ARG A 257 -24.35 -20.87 -0.43
N ARG A 258 -23.91 -20.68 -1.67
CA ARG A 258 -23.88 -21.69 -2.72
C ARG A 258 -22.50 -22.33 -2.88
N VAL A 259 -21.46 -21.68 -2.36
CA VAL A 259 -20.10 -22.23 -2.41
C VAL A 259 -20.02 -23.45 -1.49
N PRO A 260 -19.73 -24.66 -1.99
CA PRO A 260 -19.67 -25.85 -1.18
C PRO A 260 -18.67 -25.72 -0.03
N ARG A 261 -19.09 -26.08 1.19
CA ARG A 261 -18.27 -26.04 2.40
C ARG A 261 -17.78 -24.66 2.82
N SER A 262 -18.31 -23.58 2.24
CA SER A 262 -17.98 -22.24 2.71
C SER A 262 -18.50 -22.03 4.13
N ALA A 263 -17.73 -21.35 4.96
CA ALA A 263 -18.21 -20.90 6.27
C ALA A 263 -19.36 -19.92 6.09
N ARG A 264 -20.38 -20.01 6.98
CA ARG A 264 -21.54 -19.11 6.94
C ARG A 264 -21.14 -17.65 7.13
N ASP A 265 -20.09 -17.42 7.93
CA ASP A 265 -19.46 -16.14 8.26
C ASP A 265 -18.12 -15.95 7.52
N SER A 266 -17.98 -16.53 6.31
CA SER A 266 -16.77 -16.44 5.52
C SER A 266 -16.29 -15.00 5.35
N ARG A 267 -14.99 -14.78 5.55
CA ARG A 267 -14.36 -13.46 5.48
C ARG A 267 -14.40 -12.84 4.08
N HIS A 268 -14.52 -13.64 3.04
CA HIS A 268 -14.76 -13.15 1.69
C HIS A 268 -15.99 -12.25 1.57
N GLN A 269 -17.03 -12.47 2.37
CA GLN A 269 -18.24 -11.65 2.36
C GLN A 269 -17.99 -10.21 2.87
N PHE A 270 -16.93 -10.01 3.63
CA PHE A 270 -16.55 -8.71 4.19
C PHE A 270 -15.43 -8.04 3.36
N GLY A 271 -14.90 -8.76 2.36
CA GLY A 271 -13.84 -8.27 1.49
C GLY A 271 -12.46 -8.19 2.16
N ASP A 272 -12.29 -8.83 3.30
CA ASP A 272 -11.03 -8.86 4.04
C ASP A 272 -10.28 -10.19 3.92
N ALA A 273 -10.56 -10.95 2.85
CA ALA A 273 -9.93 -12.22 2.50
C ALA A 273 -9.65 -12.33 1.00
N ALA A 274 -8.64 -13.13 0.67
CA ALA A 274 -8.33 -13.54 -0.68
C ALA A 274 -7.88 -15.01 -0.74
N ASP A 275 -8.31 -15.73 -1.78
CA ASP A 275 -7.82 -17.05 -2.14
C ASP A 275 -6.80 -16.90 -3.30
N LEU A 276 -5.56 -17.31 -3.10
CA LEU A 276 -4.42 -16.98 -3.96
C LEU A 276 -3.70 -18.24 -4.44
N ALA A 277 -3.46 -18.35 -5.73
CA ALA A 277 -2.54 -19.32 -6.33
C ALA A 277 -1.23 -18.61 -6.69
N ILE A 278 -0.11 -19.06 -6.11
CA ILE A 278 1.20 -18.45 -6.24
C ILE A 278 2.21 -19.58 -6.51
N ASP A 279 2.96 -19.47 -7.60
CA ASP A 279 4.15 -20.27 -7.83
C ASP A 279 5.27 -19.72 -6.93
N ALA A 280 5.44 -20.29 -5.73
CA ALA A 280 6.31 -19.72 -4.71
C ALA A 280 7.78 -20.16 -4.84
N ASP A 281 8.08 -21.29 -5.48
CA ASP A 281 9.45 -21.72 -5.72
C ASP A 281 9.99 -21.34 -7.10
N GLY A 282 9.12 -20.84 -8.00
CA GLY A 282 9.50 -20.32 -9.31
C GLY A 282 9.75 -21.39 -10.36
N ASP A 283 9.15 -22.58 -10.20
CA ASP A 283 9.32 -23.71 -11.13
C ASP A 283 8.34 -23.68 -12.31
N GLY A 284 7.41 -22.72 -12.33
CA GLY A 284 6.39 -22.53 -13.36
C GLY A 284 5.11 -23.29 -13.10
N ARG A 285 4.94 -23.88 -11.91
CA ARG A 285 3.75 -24.67 -11.52
C ARG A 285 3.28 -24.27 -10.14
N VAL A 286 1.97 -24.22 -9.95
CA VAL A 286 1.39 -24.05 -8.62
C VAL A 286 1.05 -25.43 -8.03
N THR A 287 1.70 -25.77 -6.93
CA THR A 287 1.59 -27.06 -6.25
C THR A 287 1.21 -26.89 -4.78
N TYR A 288 0.91 -27.96 -4.07
CA TYR A 288 0.71 -27.92 -2.61
C TYR A 288 1.97 -27.44 -1.86
N ARG A 289 3.17 -27.70 -2.43
CA ARG A 289 4.45 -27.24 -1.88
C ARG A 289 4.52 -25.70 -1.89
N ASP A 290 4.05 -25.07 -2.96
CA ASP A 290 3.98 -23.61 -3.03
C ASP A 290 3.05 -23.05 -1.97
N GLY A 291 1.90 -23.69 -1.76
CA GLY A 291 0.99 -23.33 -0.66
C GLY A 291 1.68 -23.39 0.72
N MET A 292 2.55 -24.37 0.96
CA MET A 292 3.34 -24.45 2.19
C MET A 292 4.40 -23.34 2.28
N LEU A 293 5.07 -23.01 1.17
CA LEU A 293 6.04 -21.93 1.12
C LEU A 293 5.37 -20.55 1.35
N VAL A 294 4.23 -20.29 0.70
CA VAL A 294 3.43 -19.10 0.94
C VAL A 294 2.99 -19.00 2.40
N ALA A 295 2.56 -20.13 2.99
CA ALA A 295 2.15 -20.17 4.39
C ALA A 295 3.29 -19.75 5.34
N LEU A 296 4.53 -20.14 5.08
CA LEU A 296 5.69 -19.69 5.85
C LEU A 296 5.89 -18.18 5.75
N GLN A 297 5.67 -17.59 4.56
CA GLN A 297 5.78 -16.15 4.38
C GLN A 297 4.63 -15.38 5.06
N VAL A 298 3.41 -15.93 5.04
CA VAL A 298 2.28 -15.36 5.80
C VAL A 298 2.59 -15.34 7.30
N GLU A 299 3.14 -16.43 7.85
CA GLU A 299 3.55 -16.49 9.26
C GLU A 299 4.65 -15.47 9.57
N GLN A 300 5.57 -15.22 8.64
CA GLN A 300 6.61 -14.21 8.84
C GLN A 300 6.00 -12.80 8.78
N VAL A 301 5.16 -12.49 7.79
CA VAL A 301 4.47 -11.20 7.69
C VAL A 301 3.65 -10.91 8.96
N GLU A 302 2.91 -11.89 9.48
CA GLU A 302 2.12 -11.69 10.71
C GLU A 302 2.98 -11.50 11.98
N ARG A 303 4.22 -12.00 12.00
CA ARG A 303 5.18 -11.71 13.08
C ARG A 303 5.73 -10.30 12.99
N ASP A 304 6.08 -9.87 11.79
CA ASP A 304 6.70 -8.56 11.54
C ASP A 304 5.65 -7.42 11.59
N TYR A 305 4.40 -7.75 11.22
CA TYR A 305 3.27 -6.82 11.14
C TYR A 305 2.02 -7.40 11.85
N PRO A 306 1.96 -7.38 13.20
CA PRO A 306 0.89 -8.02 13.97
C PRO A 306 -0.53 -7.51 13.65
N GLN A 307 -0.68 -6.31 13.10
CA GLN A 307 -1.97 -5.74 12.67
C GLN A 307 -2.60 -6.50 11.48
N TYR A 308 -1.85 -7.34 10.77
CA TYR A 308 -2.34 -8.18 9.68
C TYR A 308 -2.62 -9.63 10.11
N VAL A 309 -2.57 -9.93 11.41
CA VAL A 309 -2.91 -11.26 11.90
C VAL A 309 -4.31 -11.67 11.45
N GLY A 310 -4.41 -12.91 10.94
CA GLY A 310 -5.67 -13.40 10.41
C GLY A 310 -5.71 -14.90 10.17
N GLY A 311 -6.61 -15.28 9.27
CA GLY A 311 -6.77 -16.65 8.80
C GLY A 311 -5.73 -17.02 7.75
N LEU A 312 -5.33 -18.29 7.76
CA LEU A 312 -4.52 -18.93 6.75
C LEU A 312 -5.03 -20.36 6.55
N GLY A 313 -5.50 -20.64 5.36
CA GLY A 313 -5.92 -21.96 4.91
C GLY A 313 -5.05 -22.44 3.77
N ILE A 314 -4.64 -23.71 3.76
CA ILE A 314 -3.89 -24.32 2.65
C ILE A 314 -4.79 -25.37 2.02
N TYR A 315 -5.09 -25.21 0.74
CA TYR A 315 -5.95 -26.11 -0.01
C TYR A 315 -5.14 -26.90 -1.04
N GLY A 316 -5.18 -28.22 -0.89
CA GLY A 316 -4.58 -29.16 -1.86
C GLY A 316 -5.51 -29.39 -3.04
N ASN A 317 -4.91 -29.90 -4.12
CA ASN A 317 -5.65 -30.21 -5.33
C ASN A 317 -6.41 -31.54 -5.17
N ARG A 318 -7.72 -31.49 -5.03
CA ARG A 318 -8.59 -32.64 -5.35
C ARG A 318 -9.23 -32.50 -6.73
N ASN A 319 -9.49 -31.27 -7.23
CA ASN A 319 -10.12 -31.01 -8.52
C ASN A 319 -9.77 -29.61 -9.09
N GLY A 320 -8.57 -29.05 -8.83
CA GLY A 320 -8.20 -27.70 -9.31
C GLY A 320 -6.78 -27.31 -8.94
N VAL A 321 -6.39 -26.08 -9.21
CA VAL A 321 -5.09 -25.53 -8.82
C VAL A 321 -5.04 -25.36 -7.30
N PRO A 322 -3.99 -25.80 -6.60
CA PRO A 322 -3.81 -25.53 -5.18
C PRO A 322 -3.79 -24.03 -4.90
N TYR A 323 -4.33 -23.62 -3.75
CA TYR A 323 -4.36 -22.22 -3.35
C TYR A 323 -4.24 -22.03 -1.84
N VAL A 324 -3.94 -20.85 -1.42
CA VAL A 324 -3.96 -20.43 -0.01
C VAL A 324 -5.04 -19.40 0.21
N HIS A 325 -5.77 -19.55 1.31
CA HIS A 325 -6.66 -18.50 1.83
C HIS A 325 -5.87 -17.63 2.79
N ILE A 326 -6.00 -16.32 2.64
CA ILE A 326 -5.40 -15.31 3.52
C ILE A 326 -6.47 -14.32 3.92
N ASP A 327 -6.54 -13.94 5.21
CA ASP A 327 -7.43 -12.87 5.66
C ASP A 327 -6.81 -11.99 6.76
N VAL A 328 -7.49 -10.90 7.11
CA VAL A 328 -7.05 -9.92 8.11
C VAL A 328 -8.07 -9.75 9.26
N ARG A 329 -8.72 -10.85 9.66
CA ARG A 329 -9.77 -10.87 10.71
C ARG A 329 -9.32 -10.43 12.11
N GLY A 330 -8.03 -10.16 12.34
CA GLY A 330 -7.49 -9.71 13.62
C GLY A 330 -7.25 -10.83 14.65
N LYS A 331 -7.58 -12.07 14.34
CA LYS A 331 -7.28 -13.24 15.17
C LYS A 331 -6.72 -14.39 14.35
N ARG A 332 -5.71 -15.06 14.89
CA ARG A 332 -5.04 -16.18 14.21
C ARG A 332 -5.98 -17.36 14.06
N ALA A 333 -6.13 -17.86 12.82
CA ALA A 333 -6.82 -19.10 12.50
C ALA A 333 -6.03 -19.88 11.43
N ARG A 334 -5.91 -21.20 11.59
CA ARG A 334 -5.13 -22.06 10.69
C ARG A 334 -5.89 -23.33 10.39
N TRP A 335 -5.95 -23.71 9.09
CA TRP A 335 -6.61 -24.94 8.67
C TRP A 335 -6.00 -25.49 7.39
N LYS A 336 -6.35 -26.74 7.09
CA LYS A 336 -6.07 -27.42 5.83
C LYS A 336 -7.40 -27.88 5.23
N GLY A 337 -7.58 -27.65 3.93
CA GLY A 337 -8.78 -28.02 3.17
C GLY A 337 -8.54 -29.16 2.16
#